data_2d553ee24a34efd9a8a68bdc269a02f2
#
_entry.id   2d553ee24a34efd9a8a68bdc269a02f2
#
_cell.length_a   1.000
_cell.length_b   1.000
_cell.length_c   1.000
_cell.angle_alpha   90.00
_cell.angle_beta   90.00
_cell.angle_gamma   90.00
#
_symmetry.space_group_name_H-M   'P 1'
#
loop_
_entity.id
_entity.type
_entity.pdbx_description
1 polymer ?
#
loop_
_entity_poly.entity_id
_entity_poly.type
_entity_poly.pdbx_seq_one_letter_code
_entity_poly.pdbx_strand_id
1 'polypeptide(L)'
;MKMIAFAVPILEGKLEDWKQMILGNMLGENKKATDESREYAGVQERSYLQKMSKGHVCILTWEGNDPLSFWLDLMKIALPEFTDHLADLHGRGIFKEENPESMLAEMVYDSKDEQSEILKKDEKTEMIAIALPILPGKIEVWKTKILDKMLGENKPDTDAVRHAAGVRERSFLQETPDGHMVILTFEGKDPVTGYSQIIQKMPSEFAELVMEVHGFDVNAPHPPMPELVYNSHE
;
A
#
# COMPACT_ATOMS: atom_id res chain seq x y z
N MET A 1 10.38 11.50 -5.93
CA MET A 1 10.09 10.19 -6.56
C MET A 1 8.59 10.00 -6.56
N LYS A 2 8.04 9.36 -7.60
CA LYS A 2 6.62 8.98 -7.69
C LYS A 2 6.42 7.61 -7.06
N MET A 3 5.21 7.34 -6.59
CA MET A 3 4.84 6.01 -6.09
C MET A 3 3.51 5.59 -6.71
N ILE A 4 3.41 4.33 -7.10
CA ILE A 4 2.14 3.65 -7.36
C ILE A 4 1.95 2.57 -6.30
N ALA A 5 0.70 2.29 -5.98
CA ALA A 5 0.34 1.26 -5.01
C ALA A 5 -0.94 0.55 -5.47
N PHE A 6 -1.07 -0.71 -5.12
CA PHE A 6 -2.33 -1.44 -5.22
C PHE A 6 -2.34 -2.63 -4.25
N ALA A 7 -3.52 -3.08 -3.91
CA ALA A 7 -3.73 -4.21 -3.05
C ALA A 7 -4.59 -5.25 -3.77
N VAL A 8 -4.20 -6.52 -3.70
CA VAL A 8 -4.91 -7.62 -4.35
C VAL A 8 -5.21 -8.72 -3.34
N PRO A 9 -6.45 -9.25 -3.31
CA PRO A 9 -6.80 -10.33 -2.41
C PRO A 9 -6.03 -11.61 -2.80
N ILE A 10 -5.66 -12.41 -1.82
CA ILE A 10 -5.22 -13.79 -2.04
C ILE A 10 -6.46 -14.65 -1.82
N LEU A 11 -6.85 -15.42 -2.83
CA LEU A 11 -8.04 -16.25 -2.80
C LEU A 11 -7.97 -17.29 -1.66
N GLU A 12 -9.10 -17.69 -1.16
CA GLU A 12 -9.21 -18.71 -0.11
C GLU A 12 -8.51 -20.01 -0.55
N GLY A 13 -7.68 -20.54 0.34
CA GLY A 13 -6.86 -21.73 0.08
C GLY A 13 -5.60 -21.50 -0.74
N LYS A 14 -5.35 -20.28 -1.27
CA LYS A 14 -4.22 -19.98 -2.16
C LYS A 14 -3.00 -19.36 -1.46
N LEU A 15 -3.03 -19.18 -0.15
CA LEU A 15 -1.94 -18.50 0.57
C LEU A 15 -0.59 -19.22 0.41
N GLU A 16 -0.56 -20.54 0.52
CA GLU A 16 0.68 -21.30 0.41
C GLU A 16 1.20 -21.32 -1.04
N ASP A 17 0.31 -21.42 -2.03
CA ASP A 17 0.68 -21.32 -3.45
C ASP A 17 1.28 -19.92 -3.73
N TRP A 18 0.68 -18.87 -3.18
CA TRP A 18 1.18 -17.49 -3.28
C TRP A 18 2.57 -17.34 -2.66
N LYS A 19 2.79 -17.89 -1.46
CA LYS A 19 4.12 -17.88 -0.81
C LYS A 19 5.16 -18.62 -1.65
N GLN A 20 4.80 -19.76 -2.24
CA GLN A 20 5.70 -20.49 -3.13
C GLN A 20 6.03 -19.70 -4.41
N MET A 21 5.05 -18.98 -4.96
CA MET A 21 5.30 -18.10 -6.12
C MET A 21 6.26 -16.96 -5.75
N ILE A 22 6.05 -16.27 -4.62
CA ILE A 22 6.96 -15.21 -4.15
C ILE A 22 8.36 -15.77 -3.89
N LEU A 23 8.46 -16.91 -3.19
CA LEU A 23 9.72 -17.56 -2.89
C LEU A 23 10.47 -17.94 -4.19
N GLY A 24 9.77 -18.52 -5.17
CA GLY A 24 10.37 -18.95 -6.42
C GLY A 24 10.79 -17.81 -7.34
N ASN A 25 9.98 -16.76 -7.44
CA ASN A 25 10.18 -15.69 -8.43
C ASN A 25 10.89 -14.46 -7.89
N MET A 26 10.81 -14.20 -6.58
CA MET A 26 11.28 -12.93 -6.00
C MET A 26 12.33 -13.12 -4.90
N LEU A 27 12.36 -14.24 -4.19
CA LEU A 27 13.25 -14.45 -3.03
C LEU A 27 14.27 -15.55 -3.23
N GLY A 28 13.99 -16.54 -4.08
CA GLY A 28 14.86 -17.69 -4.31
C GLY A 28 15.99 -17.41 -5.30
N GLU A 29 16.22 -18.36 -6.20
CA GLU A 29 17.28 -18.30 -7.21
C GLU A 29 17.13 -17.09 -8.16
N ASN A 30 15.89 -16.63 -8.35
CA ASN A 30 15.59 -15.50 -9.23
C ASN A 30 15.71 -14.13 -8.56
N LYS A 31 15.94 -14.05 -7.23
CA LYS A 31 16.00 -12.77 -6.50
C LYS A 31 16.92 -11.77 -7.19
N LYS A 32 18.15 -12.19 -7.49
CA LYS A 32 19.13 -11.30 -8.12
C LYS A 32 18.65 -10.72 -9.44
N ALA A 33 18.10 -11.53 -10.34
CA ALA A 33 17.60 -11.07 -11.63
C ALA A 33 16.39 -10.15 -11.47
N THR A 34 15.54 -10.45 -10.51
CA THR A 34 14.38 -9.64 -10.15
C THR A 34 14.82 -8.27 -9.65
N ASP A 35 15.74 -8.20 -8.70
CA ASP A 35 16.27 -6.94 -8.15
C ASP A 35 17.00 -6.11 -9.23
N GLU A 36 17.88 -6.74 -10.04
CA GLU A 36 18.58 -6.07 -11.13
C GLU A 36 17.62 -5.43 -12.14
N SER A 37 16.47 -6.05 -12.41
CA SER A 37 15.46 -5.48 -13.31
C SER A 37 14.81 -4.22 -12.73
N ARG A 38 14.58 -4.16 -11.41
CA ARG A 38 14.03 -2.99 -10.70
C ARG A 38 15.07 -1.88 -10.61
N GLU A 39 16.30 -2.23 -10.28
CA GLU A 39 17.43 -1.29 -10.27
C GLU A 39 17.66 -0.65 -11.64
N TYR A 40 17.68 -1.46 -12.72
CA TYR A 40 17.80 -0.95 -14.08
C TYR A 40 16.69 0.03 -14.47
N ALA A 41 15.46 -0.23 -14.03
CA ALA A 41 14.32 0.66 -14.24
C ALA A 41 14.32 1.87 -13.30
N GLY A 42 15.21 1.94 -12.31
CA GLY A 42 15.25 3.00 -11.31
C GLY A 42 14.02 3.01 -10.40
N VAL A 43 13.49 1.82 -10.11
CA VAL A 43 12.33 1.64 -9.22
C VAL A 43 12.68 0.73 -8.04
N GLN A 44 12.05 1.00 -6.90
CA GLN A 44 12.05 0.12 -5.74
C GLN A 44 10.67 -0.52 -5.62
N GLU A 45 10.62 -1.83 -5.58
CA GLU A 45 9.42 -2.61 -5.29
C GLU A 45 9.43 -3.09 -3.85
N ARG A 46 8.27 -2.96 -3.19
CA ARG A 46 8.01 -3.59 -1.89
C ARG A 46 6.67 -4.31 -1.93
N SER A 47 6.67 -5.55 -1.44
CA SER A 47 5.47 -6.38 -1.34
C SER A 47 5.21 -6.74 0.11
N TYR A 48 3.95 -6.57 0.56
CA TYR A 48 3.54 -6.84 1.92
C TYR A 48 2.41 -7.87 1.93
N LEU A 49 2.43 -8.75 2.92
CA LEU A 49 1.35 -9.69 3.21
C LEU A 49 0.58 -9.20 4.44
N GLN A 50 -0.70 -8.91 4.26
CA GLN A 50 -1.58 -8.49 5.35
C GLN A 50 -2.68 -9.53 5.59
N LYS A 51 -2.85 -9.93 6.85
CA LYS A 51 -3.99 -10.73 7.28
C LYS A 51 -5.21 -9.82 7.46
N MET A 52 -6.32 -10.19 6.83
CA MET A 52 -7.61 -9.52 6.95
C MET A 52 -8.60 -10.39 7.73
N SER A 53 -9.77 -9.85 8.07
CA SER A 53 -10.85 -10.63 8.69
C SER A 53 -11.34 -11.79 7.80
N LYS A 54 -11.24 -11.63 6.47
CA LYS A 54 -11.61 -12.62 5.46
C LYS A 54 -10.42 -12.93 4.55
N GLY A 55 -9.42 -13.66 5.07
CA GLY A 55 -8.28 -14.10 4.25
C GLY A 55 -7.08 -13.17 4.32
N HIS A 56 -6.37 -13.01 3.22
CA HIS A 56 -5.14 -12.24 3.12
C HIS A 56 -5.19 -11.30 1.90
N VAL A 57 -4.42 -10.24 1.98
CA VAL A 57 -4.19 -9.32 0.86
C VAL A 57 -2.69 -9.12 0.67
N CYS A 58 -2.25 -9.10 -0.58
CA CYS A 58 -0.93 -8.64 -0.95
C CYS A 58 -1.01 -7.14 -1.29
N ILE A 59 -0.15 -6.33 -0.69
CA ILE A 59 -0.02 -4.91 -0.99
C ILE A 59 1.30 -4.74 -1.72
N LEU A 60 1.25 -4.12 -2.90
CA LEU A 60 2.42 -3.81 -3.70
C LEU A 60 2.59 -2.30 -3.81
N THR A 61 3.84 -1.87 -3.69
CA THR A 61 4.23 -0.48 -3.92
C THR A 61 5.45 -0.44 -4.82
N TRP A 62 5.45 0.46 -5.81
CA TRP A 62 6.62 0.78 -6.60
C TRP A 62 6.92 2.26 -6.52
N GLU A 63 8.14 2.59 -6.16
CA GLU A 63 8.61 3.96 -6.01
C GLU A 63 9.82 4.19 -6.91
N GLY A 64 9.82 5.31 -7.65
CA GLY A 64 10.91 5.65 -8.57
C GLY A 64 10.62 6.89 -9.38
N ASN A 65 11.36 7.06 -10.48
CA ASN A 65 11.14 8.18 -11.38
C ASN A 65 9.88 7.99 -12.22
N ASP A 66 9.66 6.78 -12.73
CA ASP A 66 8.49 6.42 -13.55
C ASP A 66 8.03 4.98 -13.26
N PRO A 67 7.48 4.72 -12.06
CA PRO A 67 7.05 3.38 -11.67
C PRO A 67 5.83 2.88 -12.48
N LEU A 68 5.02 3.79 -13.02
CA LEU A 68 3.88 3.43 -13.86
C LEU A 68 4.34 2.81 -15.18
N SER A 69 5.25 3.47 -15.90
CA SER A 69 5.78 2.93 -17.15
C SER A 69 6.44 1.57 -16.93
N PHE A 70 7.21 1.41 -15.84
CA PHE A 70 7.80 0.13 -15.49
C PHE A 70 6.73 -0.97 -15.28
N TRP A 71 5.67 -0.67 -14.52
CA TRP A 71 4.57 -1.61 -14.31
C TRP A 71 3.91 -2.02 -15.62
N LEU A 72 3.58 -1.06 -16.48
CA LEU A 72 2.94 -1.31 -17.76
C LEU A 72 3.83 -2.16 -18.68
N ASP A 73 5.13 -1.90 -18.69
CA ASP A 73 6.07 -2.68 -19.48
C ASP A 73 6.24 -4.09 -18.91
N LEU A 74 6.29 -4.25 -17.59
CA LEU A 74 6.30 -5.56 -16.93
C LEU A 74 5.07 -6.39 -17.33
N MET A 75 3.89 -5.78 -17.35
CA MET A 75 2.65 -6.46 -17.76
C MET A 75 2.63 -6.85 -19.24
N LYS A 76 3.24 -6.06 -20.12
CA LYS A 76 3.34 -6.39 -21.56
C LYS A 76 4.25 -7.56 -21.84
N ILE A 77 5.35 -7.69 -21.08
CA ILE A 77 6.35 -8.75 -21.30
C ILE A 77 6.07 -10.01 -20.47
N ALA A 78 5.11 -9.94 -19.55
CA ALA A 78 4.76 -11.09 -18.72
C ALA A 78 4.27 -12.26 -19.57
N LEU A 79 4.83 -13.44 -19.31
CA LEU A 79 4.43 -14.66 -20.00
C LEU A 79 2.97 -15.00 -19.65
N PRO A 80 2.19 -15.54 -20.60
CA PRO A 80 0.80 -15.94 -20.35
C PRO A 80 0.64 -16.88 -19.15
N GLU A 81 1.57 -17.82 -18.98
CA GLU A 81 1.56 -18.77 -17.86
C GLU A 81 1.71 -18.05 -16.52
N PHE A 82 2.51 -16.99 -16.46
CA PHE A 82 2.68 -16.19 -15.24
C PHE A 82 1.42 -15.38 -14.93
N THR A 83 0.82 -14.74 -15.93
CA THR A 83 -0.44 -13.99 -15.74
C THR A 83 -1.61 -14.91 -15.40
N ASP A 84 -1.65 -16.12 -15.96
CA ASP A 84 -2.64 -17.14 -15.61
C ASP A 84 -2.46 -17.60 -14.16
N HIS A 85 -1.22 -17.77 -13.70
CA HIS A 85 -0.93 -18.11 -12.32
C HIS A 85 -1.34 -17.00 -11.35
N LEU A 86 -1.02 -15.75 -11.66
CA LEU A 86 -1.50 -14.60 -10.87
C LEU A 86 -3.03 -14.55 -10.82
N ALA A 87 -3.70 -14.81 -11.95
CA ALA A 87 -5.17 -14.86 -12.00
C ALA A 87 -5.77 -15.99 -11.17
N ASP A 88 -5.06 -17.12 -11.02
CA ASP A 88 -5.46 -18.24 -10.16
C ASP A 88 -5.29 -17.92 -8.66
N LEU A 89 -4.28 -17.12 -8.31
CA LEU A 89 -4.01 -16.71 -6.94
C LEU A 89 -4.91 -15.58 -6.45
N HIS A 90 -5.24 -14.63 -7.32
CA HIS A 90 -5.85 -13.35 -6.95
C HIS A 90 -7.25 -13.14 -7.56
N GLY A 91 -7.65 -13.99 -8.51
CA GLY A 91 -8.90 -13.86 -9.25
C GLY A 91 -8.70 -13.38 -10.69
N ARG A 92 -9.54 -13.90 -11.58
CA ARG A 92 -9.36 -13.80 -13.04
C ARG A 92 -9.57 -12.41 -13.66
N GLY A 93 -9.94 -11.41 -12.95
CA GLY A 93 -10.14 -10.05 -13.50
C GLY A 93 -8.94 -9.15 -13.35
N ILE A 94 -8.07 -9.43 -12.39
CA ILE A 94 -7.12 -8.46 -11.88
C ILE A 94 -5.92 -8.24 -12.83
N PHE A 95 -5.40 -9.32 -13.45
CA PHE A 95 -4.18 -9.23 -14.28
C PHE A 95 -4.41 -9.41 -15.79
N LYS A 96 -5.64 -9.59 -16.22
CA LYS A 96 -6.03 -9.81 -17.63
C LYS A 96 -6.85 -8.67 -18.22
N GLU A 97 -6.97 -7.55 -17.52
CA GLU A 97 -7.74 -6.42 -18.01
C GLU A 97 -7.02 -5.73 -19.17
N GLU A 98 -7.80 -5.27 -20.15
CA GLU A 98 -7.30 -4.48 -21.30
C GLU A 98 -6.65 -3.16 -20.84
N ASN A 99 -6.93 -2.73 -19.61
CA ASN A 99 -6.36 -1.54 -18.98
C ASN A 99 -5.75 -1.88 -17.61
N PRO A 100 -4.46 -2.25 -17.53
CA PRO A 100 -3.78 -2.56 -16.28
C PRO A 100 -3.64 -1.35 -15.33
N GLU A 101 -3.89 -0.12 -15.80
CA GLU A 101 -3.92 1.06 -14.93
C GLU A 101 -5.15 1.08 -14.03
N SER A 102 -6.25 0.44 -14.42
CA SER A 102 -7.49 0.39 -13.62
C SER A 102 -7.33 -0.30 -12.28
N MET A 103 -6.29 -1.12 -12.12
CA MET A 103 -5.96 -1.78 -10.85
C MET A 103 -5.26 -0.86 -9.86
N LEU A 104 -4.61 0.20 -10.35
CA LEU A 104 -3.78 1.05 -9.52
C LEU A 104 -4.65 1.94 -8.65
N ALA A 105 -4.21 2.13 -7.41
CA ALA A 105 -4.85 3.08 -6.52
C ALA A 105 -4.43 4.52 -6.88
N GLU A 106 -5.39 5.43 -6.86
CA GLU A 106 -5.13 6.87 -6.98
C GLU A 106 -4.50 7.41 -5.71
N MET A 107 -3.38 8.12 -5.80
CA MET A 107 -2.80 8.81 -4.65
C MET A 107 -3.64 10.04 -4.31
N VAL A 108 -4.28 10.03 -3.16
CA VAL A 108 -5.23 11.07 -2.70
C VAL A 108 -4.66 11.97 -1.61
N TYR A 109 -3.58 11.55 -0.94
CA TYR A 109 -2.91 12.34 0.09
C TYR A 109 -1.42 12.02 0.14
N ASP A 110 -0.61 13.04 0.38
CA ASP A 110 0.83 12.95 0.66
C ASP A 110 1.17 14.03 1.70
N SER A 111 1.70 13.61 2.84
CA SER A 111 2.12 14.50 3.92
C SER A 111 3.48 15.15 3.67
N LYS A 112 4.05 15.00 2.45
CA LYS A 112 5.31 15.63 2.10
C LYS A 112 5.17 17.15 2.17
N ASP A 113 5.95 17.75 3.04
CA ASP A 113 6.25 19.18 3.00
C ASP A 113 7.53 19.38 2.17
N GLU A 114 7.49 20.31 1.21
CA GLU A 114 8.67 20.66 0.41
C GLU A 114 9.82 21.22 1.27
N GLN A 115 9.50 21.69 2.48
CA GLN A 115 10.45 22.25 3.45
C GLN A 115 10.88 21.26 4.55
N SER A 116 10.25 20.09 4.64
CA SER A 116 10.56 19.13 5.68
C SER A 116 11.74 18.23 5.29
N GLU A 117 12.82 18.33 6.03
CA GLU A 117 13.98 17.43 5.97
C GLU A 117 13.73 16.09 6.71
N ILE A 118 12.47 15.64 6.83
CA ILE A 118 12.14 14.44 7.62
C ILE A 118 12.89 13.21 7.11
N LEU A 119 13.09 13.14 5.80
CA LEU A 119 13.85 12.09 5.15
C LEU A 119 15.12 12.72 4.56
N LYS A 120 16.16 12.82 5.35
CA LYS A 120 17.50 13.18 4.83
C LYS A 120 17.90 12.09 3.84
N LYS A 121 18.40 12.52 2.67
CA LYS A 121 18.74 11.65 1.53
C LYS A 121 19.72 10.51 1.86
N ASP A 122 20.40 10.60 3.01
CA ASP A 122 21.43 9.66 3.47
C ASP A 122 21.00 8.81 4.68
N GLU A 123 19.75 8.95 5.17
CA GLU A 123 19.28 8.13 6.28
C GLU A 123 18.50 6.92 5.74
N LYS A 124 18.85 5.72 6.22
CA LYS A 124 18.07 4.51 5.91
C LYS A 124 16.66 4.68 6.49
N THR A 125 15.66 4.71 5.61
CA THR A 125 14.25 4.73 5.99
C THR A 125 13.63 3.36 5.75
N GLU A 126 12.64 3.04 6.59
CA GLU A 126 11.79 1.88 6.44
C GLU A 126 10.39 2.34 6.01
N MET A 127 9.61 1.45 5.46
CA MET A 127 8.24 1.73 5.08
C MET A 127 7.34 0.56 5.51
N ILE A 128 6.16 0.90 6.01
CA ILE A 128 5.05 -0.03 6.19
C ILE A 128 3.93 0.36 5.23
N ALA A 129 3.14 -0.63 4.80
CA ALA A 129 1.94 -0.41 4.00
C ALA A 129 0.77 -1.17 4.61
N ILE A 130 -0.40 -0.52 4.71
CA ILE A 130 -1.60 -1.07 5.35
C ILE A 130 -2.76 -0.87 4.39
N ALA A 131 -3.55 -1.91 4.15
CA ALA A 131 -4.77 -1.84 3.36
C ALA A 131 -6.00 -1.89 4.28
N LEU A 132 -6.92 -0.94 4.11
CA LEU A 132 -8.15 -0.81 4.88
C LEU A 132 -9.34 -0.82 3.92
N PRO A 133 -10.29 -1.78 4.02
CA PRO A 133 -11.50 -1.76 3.21
C PRO A 133 -12.37 -0.57 3.62
N ILE A 134 -13.05 0.04 2.66
CA ILE A 134 -14.16 0.94 2.93
C ILE A 134 -15.43 0.09 2.91
N LEU A 135 -16.19 0.12 3.99
CA LEU A 135 -17.42 -0.65 4.12
C LEU A 135 -18.44 -0.26 3.04
N PRO A 136 -19.31 -1.19 2.60
CA PRO A 136 -20.32 -0.92 1.58
C PRO A 136 -21.14 0.33 1.91
N GLY A 137 -21.28 1.23 0.92
CA GLY A 137 -22.03 2.48 1.06
C GLY A 137 -21.31 3.60 1.83
N LYS A 138 -20.05 3.41 2.28
CA LYS A 138 -19.31 4.40 3.07
C LYS A 138 -18.32 5.24 2.27
N ILE A 139 -18.18 5.05 0.97
CA ILE A 139 -17.19 5.79 0.16
C ILE A 139 -17.40 7.32 0.21
N GLU A 140 -18.64 7.79 0.14
CA GLU A 140 -18.93 9.22 0.19
C GLU A 140 -18.69 9.80 1.61
N VAL A 141 -18.95 9.03 2.65
CA VAL A 141 -18.60 9.41 4.03
C VAL A 141 -17.09 9.50 4.17
N TRP A 142 -16.35 8.54 3.63
CA TRP A 142 -14.89 8.56 3.64
C TRP A 142 -14.34 9.79 2.92
N LYS A 143 -14.80 10.08 1.70
CA LYS A 143 -14.37 11.25 0.93
C LYS A 143 -14.63 12.55 1.67
N THR A 144 -15.87 12.77 2.11
CA THR A 144 -16.31 14.08 2.65
C THR A 144 -15.94 14.29 4.11
N LYS A 145 -15.78 13.23 4.92
CA LYS A 145 -15.52 13.37 6.36
C LYS A 145 -14.13 12.94 6.79
N ILE A 146 -13.44 12.11 6.03
CA ILE A 146 -12.07 11.71 6.33
C ILE A 146 -11.12 12.45 5.40
N LEU A 147 -11.21 12.21 4.09
CA LEU A 147 -10.26 12.78 3.13
C LEU A 147 -10.30 14.31 3.09
N ASP A 148 -11.49 14.92 3.01
CA ASP A 148 -11.62 16.39 2.98
C ASP A 148 -11.08 17.04 4.28
N LYS A 149 -11.17 16.34 5.42
CA LYS A 149 -10.57 16.81 6.69
C LYS A 149 -9.03 16.72 6.69
N MET A 150 -8.46 15.84 5.89
CA MET A 150 -7.00 15.72 5.74
C MET A 150 -6.43 16.68 4.70
N LEU A 151 -7.29 17.26 3.86
CA LEU A 151 -6.94 18.14 2.75
C LEU A 151 -7.34 19.61 3.03
N GLY A 152 -7.14 20.46 2.05
CA GLY A 152 -7.54 21.87 2.09
C GLY A 152 -6.89 22.61 3.25
N GLU A 153 -7.68 23.37 3.99
CA GLU A 153 -7.22 24.22 5.10
C GLU A 153 -6.65 23.42 6.27
N ASN A 154 -7.09 22.17 6.44
CA ASN A 154 -6.61 21.29 7.52
C ASN A 154 -5.34 20.53 7.19
N LYS A 155 -4.90 20.55 5.92
CA LYS A 155 -3.72 19.79 5.50
C LYS A 155 -2.46 20.12 6.31
N PRO A 156 -2.14 21.40 6.60
CA PRO A 156 -0.95 21.73 7.40
C PRO A 156 -0.96 21.08 8.80
N ASP A 157 -2.10 21.06 9.48
CA ASP A 157 -2.22 20.44 10.81
C ASP A 157 -2.13 18.92 10.71
N THR A 158 -2.74 18.35 9.69
CA THR A 158 -2.66 16.92 9.37
C THR A 158 -1.21 16.50 9.10
N ASP A 159 -0.49 17.24 8.26
CA ASP A 159 0.92 16.99 7.95
C ASP A 159 1.79 17.15 9.21
N ALA A 160 1.55 18.17 10.03
CA ALA A 160 2.30 18.40 11.27
C ALA A 160 2.22 17.22 12.24
N VAL A 161 1.07 16.54 12.34
CA VAL A 161 0.94 15.32 13.16
C VAL A 161 1.84 14.19 12.63
N ARG A 162 1.91 13.99 11.31
CA ARG A 162 2.77 12.98 10.67
C ARG A 162 4.25 13.30 10.87
N HIS A 163 4.60 14.56 10.69
CA HIS A 163 5.96 15.06 10.91
C HIS A 163 6.39 14.88 12.36
N ALA A 164 5.53 15.23 13.32
CA ALA A 164 5.83 15.03 14.74
C ALA A 164 5.96 13.55 15.12
N ALA A 165 5.37 12.64 14.36
CA ALA A 165 5.51 11.20 14.48
C ALA A 165 6.75 10.65 13.72
N GLY A 166 7.50 11.50 13.01
CA GLY A 166 8.70 11.12 12.26
C GLY A 166 8.43 10.29 11.02
N VAL A 167 7.25 10.45 10.40
CA VAL A 167 6.85 9.68 9.22
C VAL A 167 6.27 10.57 8.12
N ARG A 168 6.48 10.14 6.88
CA ARG A 168 5.72 10.57 5.71
C ARG A 168 4.60 9.59 5.47
N GLU A 169 3.37 10.06 5.41
CA GLU A 169 2.21 9.28 5.00
C GLU A 169 1.85 9.56 3.55
N ARG A 170 1.57 8.50 2.78
CA ARG A 170 0.88 8.58 1.48
C ARG A 170 -0.34 7.69 1.54
N SER A 171 -1.48 8.23 1.12
CA SER A 171 -2.75 7.50 1.09
C SER A 171 -3.22 7.36 -0.35
N PHE A 172 -3.67 6.15 -0.68
CA PHE A 172 -4.16 5.81 -2.01
C PHE A 172 -5.57 5.24 -1.89
N LEU A 173 -6.44 5.61 -2.83
CA LEU A 173 -7.79 5.05 -2.97
C LEU A 173 -7.81 4.11 -4.16
N GLN A 174 -8.16 2.85 -3.92
CA GLN A 174 -8.33 1.83 -4.94
C GLN A 174 -9.80 1.44 -5.07
N GLU A 175 -10.29 1.42 -6.30
CA GLU A 175 -11.55 0.76 -6.65
C GLU A 175 -11.28 -0.71 -6.96
N THR A 176 -12.07 -1.60 -6.40
CA THR A 176 -11.96 -3.05 -6.60
C THR A 176 -13.34 -3.63 -6.96
N PRO A 177 -13.43 -4.83 -7.55
CA PRO A 177 -14.70 -5.47 -7.81
C PRO A 177 -15.59 -5.65 -6.55
N ASP A 178 -14.97 -5.75 -5.37
CA ASP A 178 -15.66 -5.93 -4.08
C ASP A 178 -15.93 -4.61 -3.34
N GLY A 179 -15.60 -3.46 -3.93
CA GLY A 179 -15.79 -2.13 -3.35
C GLY A 179 -14.52 -1.28 -3.37
N HIS A 180 -14.30 -0.48 -2.33
CA HIS A 180 -13.15 0.43 -2.27
C HIS A 180 -12.20 0.02 -1.14
N MET A 181 -10.93 0.32 -1.35
CA MET A 181 -9.86 0.09 -0.37
C MET A 181 -8.97 1.32 -0.27
N VAL A 182 -8.57 1.67 0.94
CA VAL A 182 -7.54 2.68 1.17
C VAL A 182 -6.23 1.95 1.46
N ILE A 183 -5.17 2.36 0.78
CA ILE A 183 -3.82 1.89 1.06
C ILE A 183 -3.07 3.05 1.69
N LEU A 184 -2.54 2.83 2.89
CA LEU A 184 -1.74 3.79 3.63
C LEU A 184 -0.29 3.32 3.62
N THR A 185 0.64 4.19 3.27
CA THR A 185 2.07 3.94 3.45
C THR A 185 2.64 4.94 4.44
N PHE A 186 3.45 4.45 5.38
CA PHE A 186 4.19 5.29 6.32
C PHE A 186 5.67 5.01 6.14
N GLU A 187 6.43 6.04 5.85
CA GLU A 187 7.88 5.97 5.61
C GLU A 187 8.62 6.84 6.63
N GLY A 188 9.65 6.28 7.28
CA GLY A 188 10.42 6.97 8.30
C GLY A 188 11.51 6.08 8.89
N LYS A 189 12.18 6.54 9.96
CA LYS A 189 13.16 5.73 10.71
C LYS A 189 12.51 4.54 11.43
N ASP A 190 11.33 4.78 12.01
CA ASP A 190 10.53 3.79 12.73
C ASP A 190 9.05 4.03 12.40
N PRO A 191 8.61 3.57 11.22
CA PRO A 191 7.25 3.84 10.76
C PRO A 191 6.17 3.13 11.58
N VAL A 192 6.50 2.03 12.24
CA VAL A 192 5.57 1.31 13.13
C VAL A 192 5.26 2.15 14.37
N THR A 193 6.30 2.68 15.02
CA THR A 193 6.13 3.60 16.16
C THR A 193 5.43 4.89 15.72
N GLY A 194 5.81 5.45 14.57
CA GLY A 194 5.16 6.65 14.02
C GLY A 194 3.67 6.46 13.78
N TYR A 195 3.28 5.39 13.12
CA TYR A 195 1.87 5.02 12.93
C TYR A 195 1.13 4.88 14.27
N SER A 196 1.73 4.16 15.23
CA SER A 196 1.13 3.98 16.57
C SER A 196 0.91 5.31 17.28
N GLN A 197 1.83 6.26 17.18
CA GLN A 197 1.67 7.61 17.76
C GLN A 197 0.54 8.40 17.09
N ILE A 198 0.35 8.28 15.78
CA ILE A 198 -0.75 8.91 15.06
C ILE A 198 -2.09 8.37 15.56
N ILE A 199 -2.21 7.04 15.67
CA ILE A 199 -3.43 6.40 16.18
C ILE A 199 -3.72 6.82 17.61
N GLN A 200 -2.73 6.82 18.51
CA GLN A 200 -2.91 7.22 19.92
C GLN A 200 -3.32 8.68 20.11
N LYS A 201 -2.93 9.57 19.19
CA LYS A 201 -3.30 11.00 19.22
C LYS A 201 -4.58 11.31 18.46
N MET A 202 -5.21 10.30 17.86
CA MET A 202 -6.43 10.48 17.09
C MET A 202 -7.57 10.97 17.98
N PRO A 203 -8.26 12.09 17.63
CA PRO A 203 -9.44 12.52 18.35
C PRO A 203 -10.53 11.43 18.36
N SER A 204 -11.26 11.30 19.48
CA SER A 204 -12.28 10.25 19.63
C SER A 204 -13.35 10.29 18.54
N GLU A 205 -13.80 11.48 18.14
CA GLU A 205 -14.78 11.66 17.06
C GLU A 205 -14.25 11.15 15.70
N PHE A 206 -12.93 11.31 15.46
CA PHE A 206 -12.32 10.81 14.24
C PHE A 206 -12.11 9.29 14.32
N ALA A 207 -11.77 8.76 15.49
CA ALA A 207 -11.69 7.32 15.74
C ALA A 207 -13.03 6.60 15.50
N GLU A 208 -14.14 7.18 15.99
CA GLU A 208 -15.49 6.68 15.72
C GLU A 208 -15.82 6.67 14.22
N LEU A 209 -15.41 7.71 13.51
CA LEU A 209 -15.58 7.79 12.06
C LEU A 209 -14.76 6.75 11.30
N VAL A 210 -13.51 6.51 11.71
CA VAL A 210 -12.67 5.44 11.14
C VAL A 210 -13.33 4.08 11.37
N MET A 211 -13.86 3.83 12.56
CA MET A 211 -14.58 2.60 12.87
C MET A 211 -15.86 2.46 12.02
N GLU A 212 -16.63 3.54 11.85
CA GLU A 212 -17.84 3.55 11.03
C GLU A 212 -17.55 3.22 9.57
N VAL A 213 -16.45 3.72 9.03
CA VAL A 213 -16.13 3.64 7.61
C VAL A 213 -15.37 2.37 7.26
N HIS A 214 -14.44 1.94 8.12
CA HIS A 214 -13.55 0.80 7.85
C HIS A 214 -13.89 -0.44 8.67
N GLY A 215 -14.75 -0.33 9.67
CA GLY A 215 -15.00 -1.43 10.62
C GLY A 215 -13.79 -1.75 11.52
N PHE A 216 -12.84 -0.83 11.60
CA PHE A 216 -11.60 -0.98 12.38
C PHE A 216 -11.71 -0.20 13.69
N ASP A 217 -11.75 -0.92 14.82
CA ASP A 217 -11.76 -0.29 16.15
C ASP A 217 -10.33 0.09 16.56
N VAL A 218 -10.05 1.39 16.53
CA VAL A 218 -8.73 1.93 16.90
C VAL A 218 -8.39 1.74 18.38
N ASN A 219 -9.38 1.42 19.24
CA ASN A 219 -9.18 1.16 20.68
C ASN A 219 -8.98 -0.34 20.97
N ALA A 220 -9.26 -1.21 20.02
CA ALA A 220 -8.97 -2.64 20.13
C ALA A 220 -7.48 -2.92 19.96
N PRO A 221 -6.97 -4.07 20.42
CA PRO A 221 -5.62 -4.50 20.09
C PRO A 221 -5.43 -4.49 18.58
N HIS A 222 -4.41 -3.77 18.11
CA HIS A 222 -4.12 -3.69 16.68
C HIS A 222 -3.88 -5.08 16.10
N PRO A 223 -4.42 -5.39 14.92
CA PRO A 223 -4.02 -6.59 14.19
C PRO A 223 -2.50 -6.54 13.94
N PRO A 224 -1.86 -7.70 13.76
CA PRO A 224 -0.45 -7.73 13.37
C PRO A 224 -0.21 -6.82 12.17
N MET A 225 0.89 -6.08 12.20
CA MET A 225 1.31 -5.26 11.07
C MET A 225 1.53 -6.13 9.84
N PRO A 226 1.28 -5.62 8.64
CA PRO A 226 1.60 -6.33 7.41
C PRO A 226 3.07 -6.72 7.37
N GLU A 227 3.34 -7.96 6.98
CA GLU A 227 4.68 -8.50 6.84
C GLU A 227 5.29 -8.01 5.51
N LEU A 228 6.46 -7.35 5.57
CA LEU A 228 7.25 -7.07 4.38
C LEU A 228 7.86 -8.38 3.88
N VAL A 229 7.38 -8.89 2.75
CA VAL A 229 7.82 -10.18 2.20
C VAL A 229 8.86 -10.04 1.09
N TYR A 230 8.92 -8.88 0.44
CA TYR A 230 9.92 -8.58 -0.56
C TYR A 230 10.27 -7.08 -0.60
N ASN A 231 11.57 -6.80 -0.77
CA ASN A 231 12.10 -5.47 -1.01
C ASN A 231 13.26 -5.59 -2.01
N SER A 232 13.15 -4.93 -3.16
CA SER A 232 14.15 -5.03 -4.24
C SER A 232 15.48 -4.35 -3.91
N HIS A 233 15.58 -3.62 -2.79
CA HIS A 233 16.82 -2.96 -2.34
C HIS A 233 17.46 -3.65 -1.13
N GLU A 234 17.05 -4.86 -0.80
CA GLU A 234 17.61 -5.73 0.25
C GLU A 234 18.08 -7.06 -0.34
#